data_4437a9539ba165a102bd04c11e0dec05
#
_entry.id   4437a9539ba165a102bd04c11e0dec05
#
_cell.length_a   1.000
_cell.length_b   1.000
_cell.length_c   1.000
_cell.angle_alpha   90.00
_cell.angle_beta   90.00
_cell.angle_gamma   90.00
#
_symmetry.space_group_name_H-M   'P 1'
#
loop_
_entity.id
_entity.type
_entity.pdbx_description
1 polymer ?
#
loop_
_entity_poly.entity_id
_entity_poly.type
_entity_poly.pdbx_seq_one_letter_code
_entity_poly.pdbx_strand_id
1 'polypeptide(L)'
;MAVQRTLSIIKPDATRRNLTGAINNKIEKVGLRIIAQKRIKLSKEQAGIFYLVHKERPFYDELCEFMASEPIVVQVLEGEDAIMKNRKVMGATNPVEAEEGTIRKEFALSIGENSVHGSDGETTAAFEIGYFFSGLELVG
;
A
#
# COMPACT_ATOMS: atom_id res chain seq x y z
N MET A 1 -16.92 13.77 9.20
CA MET A 1 -16.56 12.86 8.15
C MET A 1 -15.83 13.57 7.07
N ALA A 2 -14.55 13.48 7.14
CA ALA A 2 -13.70 14.21 6.22
C ALA A 2 -13.31 13.33 5.04
N VAL A 3 -13.26 13.93 3.87
CA VAL A 3 -12.65 13.30 2.72
C VAL A 3 -11.14 13.32 2.94
N GLN A 4 -10.53 12.15 2.80
CA GLN A 4 -9.10 11.97 3.00
C GLN A 4 -8.47 11.30 1.80
N ARG A 5 -7.16 11.43 1.69
CA ARG A 5 -6.33 10.71 0.73
C ARG A 5 -5.34 9.85 1.49
N THR A 6 -5.07 8.67 0.97
CA THR A 6 -4.08 7.76 1.56
C THR A 6 -3.29 7.10 0.45
N LEU A 7 -2.05 6.71 0.75
CA LEU A 7 -1.25 5.97 -0.20
C LEU A 7 -1.47 4.47 -0.01
N SER A 8 -1.61 3.78 -1.11
CA SER A 8 -1.70 2.33 -1.16
C SER A 8 -0.57 1.81 -2.03
N ILE A 9 0.05 0.71 -1.62
CA ILE A 9 1.01 0.01 -2.46
C ILE A 9 0.56 -1.44 -2.58
N ILE A 10 0.56 -1.95 -3.81
CA ILE A 10 0.43 -3.39 -4.03
C ILE A 10 1.84 -3.90 -4.18
N LYS A 11 2.24 -4.78 -3.26
CA LYS A 11 3.62 -5.21 -3.07
C LYS A 11 4.06 -6.32 -4.04
N PRO A 12 5.37 -6.59 -4.14
CA PRO A 12 5.89 -7.58 -5.08
C PRO A 12 5.26 -8.95 -5.01
N ASP A 13 4.91 -9.43 -3.83
CA ASP A 13 4.30 -10.75 -3.68
C ASP A 13 2.93 -10.84 -4.36
N ALA A 14 2.24 -9.72 -4.48
CA ALA A 14 0.93 -9.67 -5.13
C ALA A 14 1.05 -9.34 -6.63
N THR A 15 1.95 -8.43 -7.01
CA THR A 15 2.11 -8.10 -8.43
C THR A 15 2.62 -9.29 -9.24
N ARG A 16 3.58 -10.05 -8.69
CA ARG A 16 4.10 -11.21 -9.42
C ARG A 16 3.06 -12.32 -9.57
N ARG A 17 2.04 -12.35 -8.70
CA ARG A 17 0.94 -13.32 -8.79
C ARG A 17 -0.27 -12.80 -9.56
N ASN A 18 -0.12 -11.62 -10.15
CA ASN A 18 -1.15 -11.01 -11.00
C ASN A 18 -2.44 -10.68 -10.24
N LEU A 19 -2.30 -10.16 -9.01
CA LEU A 19 -3.45 -9.90 -8.13
C LEU A 19 -3.87 -8.44 -8.06
N THR A 20 -3.29 -7.55 -8.88
CA THR A 20 -3.60 -6.11 -8.81
C THR A 20 -5.09 -5.82 -9.00
N GLY A 21 -5.72 -6.47 -9.96
CA GLY A 21 -7.15 -6.28 -10.22
C GLY A 21 -8.03 -6.79 -9.09
N ALA A 22 -7.70 -7.96 -8.55
CA ALA A 22 -8.48 -8.55 -7.45
C ALA A 22 -8.39 -7.68 -6.18
N ILE A 23 -7.20 -7.14 -5.89
CA ILE A 23 -6.99 -6.27 -4.74
C ILE A 23 -7.75 -4.96 -4.94
N ASN A 24 -7.63 -4.33 -6.11
CA ASN A 24 -8.32 -3.07 -6.38
C ASN A 24 -9.84 -3.23 -6.39
N ASN A 25 -10.34 -4.38 -6.80
CA ASN A 25 -11.76 -4.66 -6.71
C ASN A 25 -12.26 -4.56 -5.26
N LYS A 26 -11.51 -5.10 -4.30
CA LYS A 26 -11.88 -5.00 -2.88
C LYS A 26 -11.82 -3.56 -2.38
N ILE A 27 -10.82 -2.80 -2.83
CA ILE A 27 -10.67 -1.38 -2.45
C ILE A 27 -11.84 -0.56 -2.98
N GLU A 28 -12.19 -0.74 -4.25
CA GLU A 28 -13.28 0.02 -4.86
C GLU A 28 -14.64 -0.34 -4.28
N LYS A 29 -14.83 -1.60 -3.88
CA LYS A 29 -16.09 -2.05 -3.28
C LYS A 29 -16.41 -1.39 -1.94
N VAL A 30 -15.40 -0.95 -1.20
CA VAL A 30 -15.66 -0.24 0.06
C VAL A 30 -15.85 1.27 -0.15
N GLY A 31 -15.89 1.72 -1.40
CA GLY A 31 -16.19 3.11 -1.73
C GLY A 31 -14.98 4.03 -1.85
N LEU A 32 -13.78 3.47 -1.93
CA LEU A 32 -12.57 4.27 -2.16
C LEU A 32 -12.32 4.42 -3.65
N ARG A 33 -11.96 5.64 -4.06
CA ARG A 33 -11.67 5.95 -5.44
C ARG A 33 -10.17 6.02 -5.66
N ILE A 34 -9.69 5.37 -6.71
CA ILE A 34 -8.29 5.43 -7.08
C ILE A 34 -8.10 6.66 -7.96
N ILE A 35 -7.42 7.68 -7.45
CA ILE A 35 -7.26 8.96 -8.16
C ILE A 35 -5.88 9.15 -8.77
N ALA A 36 -4.95 8.23 -8.51
CA ALA A 36 -3.63 8.20 -9.15
C ALA A 36 -3.07 6.80 -9.03
N GLN A 37 -2.33 6.35 -10.03
CA GLN A 37 -1.80 4.99 -10.03
C GLN A 37 -0.61 4.89 -10.96
N LYS A 38 0.45 4.24 -10.50
CA LYS A 38 1.64 3.96 -11.29
C LYS A 38 2.16 2.56 -11.02
N ARG A 39 2.61 1.89 -12.06
CA ARG A 39 3.35 0.64 -11.90
C ARG A 39 4.84 0.96 -12.09
N ILE A 40 5.63 0.73 -11.06
CA ILE A 40 7.05 1.10 -11.05
C ILE A 40 7.87 -0.01 -10.42
N LYS A 41 9.18 0.04 -10.67
CA LYS A 41 10.13 -0.84 -9.99
C LYS A 41 11.10 0.03 -9.22
N LEU A 42 11.11 -0.10 -7.89
CA LEU A 42 12.00 0.68 -7.03
C LEU A 42 13.41 0.11 -7.08
N SER A 43 14.40 0.98 -6.93
CA SER A 43 15.73 0.54 -6.52
C SER A 43 15.72 0.30 -5.01
N LYS A 44 16.72 -0.41 -4.51
CA LYS A 44 16.85 -0.62 -3.06
C LYS A 44 17.00 0.72 -2.33
N GLU A 45 17.72 1.67 -2.94
CA GLU A 45 17.87 3.02 -2.38
C GLU A 45 16.54 3.75 -2.27
N GLN A 46 15.72 3.68 -3.31
CA GLN A 46 14.41 4.33 -3.30
C GLN A 46 13.49 3.71 -2.24
N ALA A 47 13.52 2.39 -2.12
CA ALA A 47 12.77 1.72 -1.06
C ALA A 47 13.27 2.13 0.32
N GLY A 48 14.59 2.27 0.46
CA GLY A 48 15.21 2.70 1.71
C GLY A 48 14.78 4.09 2.15
N ILE A 49 14.65 5.02 1.22
CA ILE A 49 14.17 6.37 1.54
C ILE A 49 12.70 6.34 1.95
N PHE A 50 11.89 5.57 1.26
CA PHE A 50 10.46 5.45 1.60
C PHE A 50 10.27 4.89 3.00
N TYR A 51 11.06 3.87 3.37
CA TYR A 51 10.97 3.21 4.68
C TYR A 51 11.97 3.74 5.69
N LEU A 52 12.50 4.94 5.50
CA LEU A 52 13.55 5.52 6.34
C LEU A 52 13.19 5.55 7.82
N VAL A 53 11.93 5.72 8.15
CA VAL A 53 11.42 5.68 9.53
C VAL A 53 11.72 4.33 10.21
N HIS A 54 11.95 3.27 9.45
CA HIS A 54 12.27 1.94 9.96
C HIS A 54 13.76 1.59 9.92
N LYS A 55 14.62 2.58 9.61
CA LYS A 55 16.06 2.35 9.39
C LYS A 55 16.75 1.56 10.51
N GLU A 56 16.35 1.78 11.75
CA GLU A 56 16.94 1.11 12.91
C GLU A 56 16.34 -0.26 13.20
N ARG A 57 15.32 -0.68 12.45
CA ARG A 57 14.68 -1.97 12.69
C ARG A 57 15.46 -3.10 12.04
N PRO A 58 15.51 -4.30 12.69
CA PRO A 58 16.24 -5.44 12.14
C PRO A 58 15.76 -5.86 10.74
N PHE A 59 14.48 -5.65 10.43
CA PHE A 59 13.88 -6.06 9.16
C PHE A 59 14.08 -5.06 8.03
N TYR A 60 14.71 -3.91 8.30
CA TYR A 60 14.80 -2.81 7.32
C TYR A 60 15.44 -3.23 6.00
N ASP A 61 16.60 -3.87 6.07
CA ASP A 61 17.34 -4.25 4.87
C ASP A 61 16.55 -5.26 4.02
N GLU A 62 16.00 -6.28 4.66
CA GLU A 62 15.16 -7.28 4.00
C GLU A 62 13.92 -6.66 3.35
N LEU A 63 13.28 -5.72 4.05
CA LEU A 63 12.11 -5.02 3.53
C LEU A 63 12.47 -4.24 2.26
N CYS A 64 13.59 -3.51 2.29
CA CYS A 64 14.01 -2.73 1.13
C CYS A 64 14.35 -3.62 -0.06
N GLU A 65 15.01 -4.75 0.18
CA GLU A 65 15.31 -5.72 -0.87
C GLU A 65 14.03 -6.30 -1.46
N PHE A 66 13.10 -6.66 -0.60
CA PHE A 66 11.81 -7.21 -1.03
C PHE A 66 11.05 -6.20 -1.90
N MET A 67 10.94 -4.96 -1.45
CA MET A 67 10.20 -3.94 -2.17
C MET A 67 10.84 -3.56 -3.51
N ALA A 68 12.12 -3.82 -3.68
CA ALA A 68 12.86 -3.56 -4.93
C ALA A 68 12.92 -4.81 -5.83
N SER A 69 12.42 -5.95 -5.38
CA SER A 69 12.62 -7.21 -6.10
C SER A 69 11.76 -7.38 -7.34
N GLU A 70 10.59 -6.74 -7.38
CA GLU A 70 9.63 -6.85 -8.46
C GLU A 70 8.88 -5.54 -8.60
N PRO A 71 8.18 -5.32 -9.73
CA PRO A 71 7.33 -4.13 -9.85
C PRO A 71 6.29 -4.05 -8.73
N ILE A 72 5.98 -2.83 -8.36
CA ILE A 72 4.90 -2.54 -7.40
C ILE A 72 3.91 -1.61 -8.06
N VAL A 73 2.70 -1.53 -7.51
CA VAL A 73 1.71 -0.54 -7.92
C VAL A 73 1.54 0.42 -6.77
N VAL A 74 1.85 1.70 -7.02
CA VAL A 74 1.61 2.78 -6.06
C VAL A 74 0.37 3.52 -6.49
N GLN A 75 -0.50 3.86 -5.54
CA GLN A 75 -1.77 4.51 -5.87
C GLN A 75 -2.26 5.36 -4.73
N VAL A 76 -3.03 6.39 -5.09
CA VAL A 76 -3.66 7.28 -4.12
C VAL A 76 -5.14 6.98 -4.10
N LEU A 77 -5.66 6.72 -2.91
CA LEU A 77 -7.08 6.43 -2.68
C LEU A 77 -7.72 7.65 -2.02
N GLU A 78 -8.92 7.98 -2.46
CA GLU A 78 -9.66 9.11 -1.91
C GLU A 78 -11.07 8.67 -1.50
N GLY A 79 -11.56 9.18 -0.39
CA GLY A 79 -12.90 8.93 0.09
C GLY A 79 -13.08 9.38 1.52
N GLU A 80 -14.28 9.22 2.06
CA GLU A 80 -14.53 9.50 3.48
C GLU A 80 -13.73 8.52 4.33
N ASP A 81 -13.01 9.04 5.31
CA ASP A 81 -12.18 8.24 6.21
C ASP A 81 -11.28 7.25 5.46
N ALA A 82 -10.68 7.70 4.35
CA ALA A 82 -9.95 6.82 3.45
C ALA A 82 -8.84 6.03 4.16
N ILE A 83 -8.14 6.65 5.11
CA ILE A 83 -7.04 6.00 5.82
C ILE A 83 -7.56 4.77 6.58
N MET A 84 -8.61 4.96 7.39
CA MET A 84 -9.16 3.86 8.17
C MET A 84 -9.88 2.82 7.32
N LYS A 85 -10.63 3.26 6.30
CA LYS A 85 -11.29 2.33 5.38
C LYS A 85 -10.29 1.45 4.67
N ASN A 86 -9.19 2.03 4.22
CA ASN A 86 -8.16 1.25 3.55
C ASN A 86 -7.52 0.26 4.51
N ARG A 87 -7.17 0.71 5.71
CA ARG A 87 -6.58 -0.19 6.70
C ARG A 87 -7.51 -1.34 7.06
N LYS A 88 -8.80 -1.07 7.14
CA LYS A 88 -9.81 -2.10 7.43
C LYS A 88 -9.93 -3.13 6.31
N VAL A 89 -9.95 -2.67 5.06
CA VAL A 89 -10.05 -3.60 3.91
C VAL A 89 -8.75 -4.37 3.70
N MET A 90 -7.62 -3.78 4.09
CA MET A 90 -6.32 -4.47 4.05
C MET A 90 -6.28 -5.64 5.03
N GLY A 91 -6.81 -5.44 6.22
CA GLY A 91 -6.77 -6.43 7.30
C GLY A 91 -5.52 -6.33 8.15
N ALA A 92 -5.45 -7.16 9.18
CA ALA A 92 -4.30 -7.18 10.10
C ALA A 92 -3.00 -7.50 9.38
N THR A 93 -1.91 -6.94 9.88
CA THR A 93 -0.57 -7.13 9.29
C THR A 93 -0.20 -8.60 9.14
N ASN A 94 -0.53 -9.41 10.14
CA ASN A 94 -0.37 -10.85 10.06
C ASN A 94 -1.62 -11.46 9.42
N PRO A 95 -1.50 -12.10 8.24
CA PRO A 95 -2.68 -12.64 7.55
C PRO A 95 -3.44 -13.70 8.35
N VAL A 96 -2.76 -14.40 9.24
CA VAL A 96 -3.42 -15.40 10.10
C VAL A 96 -4.44 -14.73 11.02
N GLU A 97 -4.16 -13.51 11.46
CA GLU A 97 -5.03 -12.74 12.36
C GLU A 97 -6.03 -11.85 11.62
N ALA A 98 -5.92 -11.76 10.31
CA ALA A 98 -6.80 -10.90 9.52
C ALA A 98 -8.19 -11.48 9.41
N GLU A 99 -9.20 -10.60 9.38
CA GLU A 99 -10.59 -11.02 9.25
C GLU A 99 -10.90 -11.54 7.84
N GLU A 100 -11.88 -12.42 7.75
CA GLU A 100 -12.35 -12.92 6.46
C GLU A 100 -12.80 -11.77 5.56
N GLY A 101 -12.50 -11.89 4.28
CA GLY A 101 -12.86 -10.88 3.28
C GLY A 101 -11.85 -9.77 3.11
N THR A 102 -10.85 -9.68 4.00
CA THR A 102 -9.79 -8.67 3.86
C THR A 102 -8.76 -9.11 2.81
N ILE A 103 -8.04 -8.13 2.29
CA ILE A 103 -7.00 -8.39 1.29
C ILE A 103 -5.93 -9.34 1.84
N ARG A 104 -5.45 -9.08 3.04
CA ARG A 104 -4.38 -9.90 3.61
C ARG A 104 -4.84 -11.31 3.96
N LYS A 105 -6.07 -11.46 4.44
CA LYS A 105 -6.60 -12.79 4.73
C LYS A 105 -6.68 -13.64 3.46
N GLU A 106 -7.09 -13.03 2.37
CA GLU A 106 -7.33 -13.75 1.13
C GLU A 106 -6.07 -13.98 0.31
N PHE A 107 -5.16 -12.99 0.28
CA PHE A 107 -4.04 -13.00 -0.66
C PHE A 107 -2.65 -13.06 -0.03
N ALA A 108 -2.48 -12.58 1.21
CA ALA A 108 -1.15 -12.49 1.80
C ALA A 108 -0.57 -13.87 2.12
N LEU A 109 0.74 -13.98 1.97
CA LEU A 109 1.44 -15.24 2.19
C LEU A 109 2.00 -15.34 3.60
N SER A 110 2.45 -14.22 4.18
CA SER A 110 3.07 -14.16 5.49
C SER A 110 3.10 -12.71 5.97
N ILE A 111 3.61 -12.47 7.16
CA ILE A 111 3.79 -11.09 7.67
C ILE A 111 4.71 -10.29 6.75
N GLY A 112 5.79 -10.91 6.27
CA GLY A 112 6.74 -10.23 5.39
C GLY A 112 6.25 -10.07 3.96
N GLU A 113 5.38 -10.97 3.50
CA GLU A 113 4.79 -10.92 2.16
C GLU A 113 3.29 -10.76 2.31
N ASN A 114 2.89 -9.58 2.77
CA ASN A 114 1.50 -9.33 3.14
C ASN A 114 0.70 -8.49 2.14
N SER A 115 1.15 -8.48 0.91
CA SER A 115 0.46 -8.01 -0.30
C SER A 115 0.25 -6.52 -0.46
N VAL A 116 -0.04 -5.78 0.60
CA VAL A 116 -0.40 -4.36 0.48
C VAL A 116 0.20 -3.52 1.60
N HIS A 117 0.35 -2.23 1.31
CA HIS A 117 0.73 -1.18 2.25
C HIS A 117 -0.34 -0.09 2.19
N GLY A 118 -0.64 0.52 3.32
CA GLY A 118 -1.49 1.70 3.39
C GLY A 118 -0.93 2.65 4.44
N SER A 119 -1.06 3.95 4.20
CA SER A 119 -0.63 4.95 5.19
C SER A 119 -1.40 4.76 6.49
N ASP A 120 -0.77 5.05 7.62
CA ASP A 120 -1.37 4.85 8.93
C ASP A 120 -1.92 6.11 9.59
N GLY A 121 -1.72 7.28 8.97
CA GLY A 121 -2.22 8.54 9.48
C GLY A 121 -2.12 9.63 8.43
N GLU A 122 -2.62 10.81 8.74
CA GLU A 122 -2.62 11.93 7.78
C GLU A 122 -1.20 12.42 7.48
N THR A 123 -0.33 12.47 8.48
CA THR A 123 1.06 12.91 8.29
C THR A 123 1.83 11.94 7.40
N THR A 124 1.72 10.65 7.66
CA THR A 124 2.39 9.64 6.83
C THR A 124 1.80 9.59 5.44
N ALA A 125 0.48 9.77 5.30
CA ALA A 125 -0.16 9.81 4.00
C ALA A 125 0.38 10.95 3.15
N ALA A 126 0.52 12.15 3.72
CA ALA A 126 1.03 13.32 2.99
C ALA A 126 2.46 13.06 2.48
N PHE A 127 3.34 12.55 3.33
CA PHE A 127 4.71 12.24 2.95
C PHE A 127 4.75 11.16 1.85
N GLU A 128 4.01 10.09 2.06
CA GLU A 128 4.05 8.93 1.17
C GLU A 128 3.48 9.24 -0.22
N ILE A 129 2.40 10.00 -0.26
CA ILE A 129 1.81 10.45 -1.53
C ILE A 129 2.82 11.33 -2.28
N GLY A 130 3.41 12.30 -1.59
CA GLY A 130 4.37 13.22 -2.18
C GLY A 130 5.66 12.55 -2.63
N TYR A 131 5.98 11.40 -2.08
CA TYR A 131 7.16 10.65 -2.52
C TYR A 131 6.98 10.09 -3.93
N PHE A 132 5.77 9.65 -4.28
CA PHE A 132 5.52 9.00 -5.56
C PHE A 132 4.79 9.86 -6.59
N PHE A 133 4.06 10.90 -6.17
CA PHE A 133 3.20 11.65 -7.08
C PHE A 133 3.38 13.14 -6.92
N SER A 134 3.27 13.87 -8.06
CA SER A 134 3.13 15.33 -8.04
C SER A 134 1.65 15.69 -7.91
N GLY A 135 1.36 16.93 -7.52
CA GLY A 135 -0.01 17.40 -7.40
C GLY A 135 -0.81 17.29 -8.69
N LEU A 136 -0.14 17.45 -9.84
CA LEU A 136 -0.78 17.35 -11.14
C LEU A 136 -1.24 15.94 -11.50
N GLU A 137 -0.71 14.95 -10.82
CA GLU A 137 -1.04 13.55 -11.07
C GLU A 137 -2.25 13.05 -10.27
N LEU A 138 -2.74 13.86 -9.33
CA LEU A 138 -3.87 13.52 -8.48
C LEU A 138 -5.15 14.01 -9.14
N VAL A 139 -5.84 13.13 -9.84
CA VAL A 139 -7.01 13.49 -10.65
C VAL A 139 -8.20 12.63 -10.23
N GLY A 140 -9.10 13.24 -9.51
CA GLY A 140 -10.29 12.56 -9.00
C GLY A 140 -11.56 13.04 -9.64
#